data_e54bd1504092e7cdff81ce2b7d18ddac
#
_entry.id   e54bd1504092e7cdff81ce2b7d18ddac
#
_cell.length_a   1.000
_cell.length_b   1.000
_cell.length_c   1.000
_cell.angle_alpha   90.00
_cell.angle_beta   90.00
_cell.angle_gamma   90.00
#
_symmetry.space_group_name_H-M   'P 1'
#
loop_
_entity.id
_entity.type
_entity.pdbx_description
1 polymer ?
#
loop_
_entity_poly.entity_id
_entity_poly.type
_entity_poly.pdbx_seq_one_letter_code
_entity_poly.pdbx_strand_id
1 'polypeptide(L)'
;YSILCVWDDSKSANDFINNSKHSIEISKKAFSRNDYFLKPIKSHGKWDGINPFNVKDSNFDKNKSVAIITRATLNFTKLIEFWNSVPKASNAIKNAKGVLWFKGIGELPFIQQATFSIWENLESVTNFAYKDLNHSDIVKKTKKRKWYKEDLFSRFVIIDKKTKIFNN
;
A
#
# COMPACT_ATOMS: atom_id res chain seq x y z
N TYR A 1 6.33 12.66 -0.38
CA TYR A 1 5.50 12.37 0.80
C TYR A 1 4.31 11.52 0.39
N SER A 2 3.84 10.67 1.30
CA SER A 2 2.59 9.92 1.15
C SER A 2 1.82 10.03 2.45
N ILE A 3 0.51 10.23 2.35
CA ILE A 3 -0.40 10.27 3.49
C ILE A 3 -1.50 9.26 3.22
N LEU A 4 -1.80 8.44 4.21
CA LEU A 4 -2.95 7.56 4.21
C LEU A 4 -3.91 8.04 5.29
N CYS A 5 -5.14 8.31 4.89
CA CYS A 5 -6.22 8.68 5.80
C CYS A 5 -7.38 7.71 5.65
N VAL A 6 -8.07 7.43 6.74
CA VAL A 6 -9.28 6.63 6.77
C VAL A 6 -10.45 7.54 7.14
N TRP A 7 -11.52 7.48 6.37
CA TRP A 7 -12.69 8.36 6.51
C TRP A 7 -13.96 7.52 6.55
N ASP A 8 -14.94 7.99 7.27
CA ASP A 8 -16.27 7.36 7.31
C ASP A 8 -17.04 7.56 6.01
N ASP A 9 -16.76 8.68 5.31
CA ASP A 9 -17.41 9.03 4.06
C ASP A 9 -16.50 9.84 3.12
N SER A 10 -16.89 9.89 1.85
CA SER A 10 -16.16 10.61 0.80
C SER A 10 -16.27 12.14 0.91
N LYS A 11 -17.29 12.68 1.57
CA LYS A 11 -17.46 14.13 1.76
C LYS A 11 -16.37 14.64 2.70
N SER A 12 -16.17 13.98 3.84
CA SER A 12 -15.12 14.30 4.81
C SER A 12 -13.72 14.18 4.20
N ALA A 13 -13.48 13.16 3.37
CA ALA A 13 -12.23 13.02 2.63
C ALA A 13 -12.00 14.19 1.66
N ASN A 14 -13.01 14.57 0.89
CA ASN A 14 -12.92 15.69 -0.06
C ASN A 14 -12.73 17.04 0.66
N ASP A 15 -13.41 17.24 1.78
CA ASP A 15 -13.26 18.45 2.58
C ASP A 15 -11.82 18.58 3.11
N PHE A 16 -11.27 17.52 3.67
CA PHE A 16 -9.87 17.51 4.10
C PHE A 16 -8.92 17.84 2.95
N ILE A 17 -9.09 17.19 1.80
CA ILE A 17 -8.23 17.36 0.63
C ILE A 17 -8.23 18.81 0.12
N ASN A 18 -9.38 19.46 0.14
CA ASN A 18 -9.54 20.79 -0.46
C ASN A 18 -9.34 21.93 0.53
N ASN A 19 -9.69 21.74 1.79
CA ASN A 19 -9.87 22.83 2.74
C ASN A 19 -8.94 22.73 3.96
N SER A 20 -8.34 21.57 4.27
CA SER A 20 -7.48 21.48 5.45
C SER A 20 -6.16 22.24 5.26
N LYS A 21 -5.76 22.97 6.29
CA LYS A 21 -4.46 23.65 6.34
C LYS A 21 -3.30 22.72 6.02
N HIS A 22 -3.34 21.48 6.56
CA HIS A 22 -2.33 20.46 6.34
C HIS A 22 -2.22 20.05 4.86
N SER A 23 -3.34 19.79 4.20
CA SER A 23 -3.40 19.45 2.78
C SER A 23 -2.87 20.58 1.89
N ILE A 24 -3.22 21.82 2.22
CA ILE A 24 -2.77 23.03 1.50
C ILE A 24 -1.26 23.21 1.65
N GLU A 25 -0.72 23.12 2.87
CA GLU A 25 0.72 23.28 3.13
C GLU A 25 1.59 22.23 2.43
N ILE A 26 1.12 20.99 2.38
CA ILE A 26 1.83 19.93 1.63
C ILE A 26 1.79 20.20 0.12
N SER A 27 0.66 20.66 -0.39
CA SER A 27 0.49 20.99 -1.81
C SER A 27 1.43 22.10 -2.26
N LYS A 28 1.69 23.11 -1.43
CA LYS A 28 2.65 24.20 -1.71
C LYS A 28 4.08 23.72 -1.91
N LYS A 29 4.43 22.53 -1.40
CA LYS A 29 5.78 21.95 -1.47
C LYS A 29 5.90 20.86 -2.54
N ALA A 30 4.88 20.65 -3.35
CA ALA A 30 4.82 19.57 -4.33
C ALA A 30 4.70 20.12 -5.75
N PHE A 31 5.38 19.49 -6.72
CA PHE A 31 5.15 19.74 -8.15
C PHE A 31 3.86 19.10 -8.63
N SER A 32 3.52 17.97 -8.07
CA SER A 32 2.28 17.26 -8.39
C SER A 32 1.75 16.49 -7.20
N ARG A 33 0.46 16.25 -7.23
CA ARG A 33 -0.25 15.48 -6.21
C ARG A 33 -1.22 14.52 -6.88
N ASN A 34 -1.23 13.28 -6.43
CA ASN A 34 -2.20 12.28 -6.82
C ASN A 34 -2.99 11.85 -5.59
N ASP A 35 -4.29 12.07 -5.60
CA ASP A 35 -5.22 11.63 -4.56
C ASP A 35 -5.96 10.40 -5.07
N TYR A 36 -5.86 9.29 -4.35
CA TYR A 36 -6.55 8.04 -4.66
C TYR A 36 -7.65 7.81 -3.62
N PHE A 37 -8.88 7.66 -4.08
CA PHE A 37 -10.00 7.24 -3.24
C PHE A 37 -10.14 5.72 -3.33
N LEU A 38 -10.03 5.07 -2.18
CA LEU A 38 -9.88 3.63 -2.08
C LEU A 38 -11.04 3.04 -1.25
N LYS A 39 -11.70 2.00 -1.78
CA LYS A 39 -12.66 1.20 -1.02
C LYS A 39 -12.02 -0.12 -0.63
N PRO A 40 -11.91 -0.47 0.67
CA PRO A 40 -11.35 -1.74 1.08
C PRO A 40 -12.27 -2.91 0.66
N ILE A 41 -11.68 -3.94 0.05
CA ILE A 41 -12.37 -5.14 -0.41
C ILE A 41 -11.85 -6.41 0.26
N LYS A 42 -10.66 -6.34 0.85
CA LYS A 42 -10.07 -7.39 1.69
C LYS A 42 -9.05 -6.76 2.62
N SER A 43 -9.11 -7.12 3.89
CA SER A 43 -8.10 -6.71 4.86
C SER A 43 -7.89 -7.80 5.90
N HIS A 44 -6.65 -8.01 6.33
CA HIS A 44 -6.29 -8.86 7.43
C HIS A 44 -4.99 -8.39 8.08
N GLY A 45 -4.77 -8.80 9.31
CA GLY A 45 -3.64 -8.36 10.10
C GLY A 45 -3.94 -7.08 10.87
N LYS A 46 -2.89 -6.43 11.35
CA LYS A 46 -3.00 -5.28 12.25
C LYS A 46 -2.01 -4.18 11.86
N TRP A 47 -2.36 -2.96 12.23
CA TRP A 47 -1.55 -1.76 12.19
C TRP A 47 -1.60 -1.13 13.58
N ASP A 48 -0.51 -1.27 14.34
CA ASP A 48 -0.41 -0.85 15.75
C ASP A 48 -1.56 -1.41 16.61
N GLY A 49 -1.77 -2.73 16.49
CA GLY A 49 -2.72 -3.48 17.31
C GLY A 49 -4.15 -3.55 16.77
N ILE A 50 -4.54 -2.71 15.80
CA ILE A 50 -5.89 -2.68 15.20
C ILE A 50 -5.84 -2.90 13.69
N ASN A 51 -6.97 -3.26 13.08
CA ASN A 51 -7.14 -3.20 11.64
C ASN A 51 -7.95 -1.95 11.30
N PRO A 52 -7.36 -0.93 10.65
CA PRO A 52 -8.06 0.32 10.38
C PRO A 52 -9.06 0.23 9.22
N PHE A 53 -9.08 -0.87 8.47
CA PHE A 53 -9.91 -1.01 7.27
C PHE A 53 -11.10 -1.93 7.51
N ASN A 54 -12.28 -1.35 7.63
CA ASN A 54 -13.53 -2.09 7.74
C ASN A 54 -14.03 -2.49 6.34
N VAL A 55 -14.01 -3.78 6.05
CA VAL A 55 -14.54 -4.34 4.80
C VAL A 55 -16.03 -4.63 4.97
N LYS A 56 -16.87 -3.67 4.56
CA LYS A 56 -18.34 -3.80 4.63
C LYS A 56 -18.91 -4.60 3.45
N ASP A 57 -18.27 -4.51 2.28
CA ASP A 57 -18.73 -5.16 1.06
C ASP A 57 -17.51 -5.46 0.19
N SER A 58 -17.37 -6.72 -0.23
CA SER A 58 -16.31 -7.21 -1.11
C SER A 58 -16.73 -7.30 -2.58
N ASN A 59 -17.97 -6.89 -2.91
CA ASN A 59 -18.44 -6.91 -4.29
C ASN A 59 -17.86 -5.71 -5.07
N PHE A 60 -17.19 -5.99 -6.17
CA PHE A 60 -16.58 -4.98 -7.03
C PHE A 60 -16.31 -5.57 -8.42
N ASP A 61 -16.17 -4.69 -9.40
CA ASP A 61 -15.76 -5.08 -10.75
C ASP A 61 -14.28 -5.52 -10.76
N LYS A 62 -14.05 -6.80 -11.04
CA LYS A 62 -12.72 -7.43 -11.02
C LYS A 62 -11.76 -6.90 -12.09
N ASN A 63 -12.29 -6.21 -13.11
CA ASN A 63 -11.49 -5.59 -14.17
C ASN A 63 -10.97 -4.20 -13.80
N LYS A 64 -11.47 -3.61 -12.71
CA LYS A 64 -10.97 -2.32 -12.22
C LYS A 64 -9.59 -2.45 -11.61
N SER A 65 -8.84 -1.35 -11.72
CA SER A 65 -7.55 -1.23 -11.05
C SER A 65 -7.71 -1.36 -9.53
N VAL A 66 -6.78 -2.08 -8.95
CA VAL A 66 -6.74 -2.34 -7.51
C VAL A 66 -5.46 -1.77 -6.89
N ALA A 67 -5.58 -1.34 -5.66
CA ALA A 67 -4.44 -0.94 -4.85
C ALA A 67 -4.20 -1.96 -3.74
N ILE A 68 -2.93 -2.17 -3.41
CA ILE A 68 -2.49 -3.04 -2.33
C ILE A 68 -1.65 -2.23 -1.36
N ILE A 69 -1.96 -2.38 -0.08
CA ILE A 69 -1.09 -1.94 1.01
C ILE A 69 -0.62 -3.18 1.76
N THR A 70 0.68 -3.31 1.89
CA THR A 70 1.31 -4.23 2.85
C THR A 70 2.11 -3.41 3.83
N ARG A 71 1.91 -3.64 5.11
CA ARG A 71 2.65 -2.96 6.18
C ARG A 71 3.20 -3.99 7.14
N ALA A 72 4.39 -3.79 7.63
CA ALA A 72 4.98 -4.66 8.62
C ALA A 72 5.80 -3.88 9.66
N THR A 73 5.68 -4.30 10.91
CA THR A 73 6.64 -3.98 11.97
C THR A 73 7.62 -5.14 12.08
N LEU A 74 8.90 -4.87 11.87
CA LEU A 74 9.95 -5.88 11.82
C LEU A 74 10.40 -6.29 13.21
N ASN A 75 10.77 -7.56 13.36
CA ASN A 75 11.50 -8.02 14.51
C ASN A 75 12.92 -7.45 14.49
N PHE A 76 13.31 -6.79 15.57
CA PHE A 76 14.60 -6.12 15.68
C PHE A 76 15.78 -7.03 15.36
N THR A 77 15.75 -8.28 15.81
CA THR A 77 16.78 -9.30 15.55
C THR A 77 16.84 -9.76 14.09
N LYS A 78 15.88 -9.36 13.26
CA LYS A 78 15.74 -9.78 11.86
C LYS A 78 15.93 -8.66 10.84
N LEU A 79 16.27 -7.47 11.28
CA LEU A 79 16.39 -6.28 10.42
C LEU A 79 17.37 -6.49 9.27
N ILE A 80 18.58 -6.96 9.57
CA ILE A 80 19.64 -7.17 8.55
C ILE A 80 19.18 -8.20 7.51
N GLU A 81 18.61 -9.33 7.97
CA GLU A 81 18.12 -10.40 7.08
C GLU A 81 16.99 -9.89 6.17
N PHE A 82 16.09 -9.12 6.72
CA PHE A 82 15.00 -8.48 5.96
C PHE A 82 15.54 -7.52 4.91
N TRP A 83 16.38 -6.57 5.31
CA TRP A 83 16.90 -5.53 4.40
C TRP A 83 17.75 -6.11 3.27
N ASN A 84 18.49 -7.17 3.50
CA ASN A 84 19.20 -7.91 2.46
C ASN A 84 18.26 -8.57 1.43
N SER A 85 16.99 -8.79 1.78
CA SER A 85 15.99 -9.39 0.89
C SER A 85 15.18 -8.35 0.10
N VAL A 86 15.18 -7.08 0.52
CA VAL A 86 14.40 -5.99 -0.09
C VAL A 86 14.75 -5.76 -1.56
N PRO A 87 16.01 -5.74 -2.01
CA PRO A 87 16.34 -5.56 -3.42
C PRO A 87 15.70 -6.62 -4.32
N LYS A 88 15.69 -7.89 -3.88
CA LYS A 88 15.05 -8.99 -4.62
C LYS A 88 13.54 -8.80 -4.69
N ALA A 89 12.89 -8.41 -3.58
CA ALA A 89 11.46 -8.15 -3.53
C ALA A 89 11.07 -6.96 -4.42
N SER A 90 11.83 -5.87 -4.36
CA SER A 90 11.62 -4.68 -5.21
C SER A 90 11.79 -4.98 -6.69
N ASN A 91 12.74 -5.83 -7.04
CA ASN A 91 12.96 -6.25 -8.43
C ASN A 91 11.82 -7.15 -8.94
N ALA A 92 11.32 -8.04 -8.09
CA ALA A 92 10.17 -8.90 -8.42
C ALA A 92 8.92 -8.07 -8.74
N ILE A 93 8.57 -7.09 -7.89
CA ILE A 93 7.40 -6.24 -8.14
C ILE A 93 7.60 -5.31 -9.34
N LYS A 94 8.82 -4.78 -9.54
CA LYS A 94 9.14 -3.92 -10.68
C LYS A 94 8.90 -4.62 -12.02
N ASN A 95 9.18 -5.91 -12.09
CA ASN A 95 9.06 -6.72 -13.30
C ASN A 95 7.73 -7.49 -13.37
N ALA A 96 6.83 -7.29 -12.40
CA ALA A 96 5.56 -7.98 -12.38
C ALA A 96 4.63 -7.50 -13.49
N LYS A 97 3.99 -8.44 -14.19
CA LYS A 97 3.00 -8.12 -15.22
C LYS A 97 1.76 -7.48 -14.59
N GLY A 98 1.35 -6.33 -15.13
CA GLY A 98 0.17 -5.61 -14.68
C GLY A 98 0.37 -4.73 -13.44
N VAL A 99 1.61 -4.56 -12.95
CA VAL A 99 1.92 -3.50 -12.00
C VAL A 99 1.96 -2.16 -12.73
N LEU A 100 1.18 -1.19 -12.25
CA LEU A 100 1.13 0.17 -12.81
C LEU A 100 2.07 1.11 -12.06
N TRP A 101 2.17 0.93 -10.75
CA TRP A 101 3.00 1.75 -9.89
C TRP A 101 3.21 1.09 -8.53
N PHE A 102 4.36 1.32 -7.92
CA PHE A 102 4.61 0.92 -6.54
C PHE A 102 5.62 1.81 -5.85
N LYS A 103 5.53 1.88 -4.53
CA LYS A 103 6.47 2.60 -3.68
C LYS A 103 6.60 1.94 -2.32
N GLY A 104 7.85 1.75 -1.88
CA GLY A 104 8.15 1.46 -0.48
C GLY A 104 8.08 2.74 0.34
N ILE A 105 7.51 2.64 1.53
CA ILE A 105 7.32 3.75 2.47
C ILE A 105 7.86 3.30 3.82
N GLY A 106 8.81 4.06 4.38
CA GLY A 106 9.26 3.89 5.76
C GLY A 106 8.42 4.77 6.69
N GLU A 107 7.71 4.17 7.62
CA GLU A 107 6.94 4.87 8.64
C GLU A 107 7.84 5.22 9.83
N LEU A 108 8.50 4.23 10.39
CA LEU A 108 9.64 4.38 11.30
C LEU A 108 10.86 3.75 10.62
N PRO A 109 11.93 4.53 10.37
CA PRO A 109 13.07 4.07 9.61
C PRO A 109 13.58 2.71 10.08
N PHE A 110 13.80 1.80 9.13
CA PHE A 110 14.30 0.44 9.30
C PHE A 110 13.37 -0.54 10.03
N ILE A 111 12.39 -0.10 10.83
CA ILE A 111 11.56 -0.95 11.69
C ILE A 111 10.15 -1.11 11.14
N GLN A 112 9.52 -0.03 10.71
CA GLN A 112 8.16 -0.05 10.17
C GLN A 112 8.18 0.27 8.69
N GLN A 113 7.72 -0.68 7.89
CA GLN A 113 7.76 -0.59 6.44
C GLN A 113 6.38 -0.85 5.85
N ALA A 114 6.03 -0.06 4.87
CA ALA A 114 4.85 -0.31 4.06
C ALA A 114 5.23 -0.34 2.57
N THR A 115 4.46 -1.04 1.78
CA THR A 115 4.49 -0.93 0.32
C THR A 115 3.08 -0.62 -0.15
N PHE A 116 2.96 0.44 -0.92
CA PHE A 116 1.75 0.75 -1.66
C PHE A 116 1.98 0.43 -3.13
N SER A 117 1.06 -0.32 -3.75
CA SER A 117 1.16 -0.69 -5.15
C SER A 117 -0.20 -0.62 -5.84
N ILE A 118 -0.17 -0.25 -7.12
CA ILE A 118 -1.35 -0.14 -7.99
C ILE A 118 -1.19 -1.13 -9.14
N TRP A 119 -2.25 -1.85 -9.43
CA TRP A 119 -2.30 -2.93 -10.40
C TRP A 119 -3.46 -2.73 -11.36
N GLU A 120 -3.30 -3.22 -12.58
CA GLU A 120 -4.33 -3.14 -13.62
C GLU A 120 -5.65 -3.75 -13.16
N ASN A 121 -5.58 -4.91 -12.52
CA ASN A 121 -6.75 -5.64 -12.05
C ASN A 121 -6.38 -6.66 -10.96
N LEU A 122 -7.39 -7.35 -10.44
CA LEU A 122 -7.20 -8.38 -9.41
C LEU A 122 -6.41 -9.60 -9.91
N GLU A 123 -6.55 -9.96 -11.18
CA GLU A 123 -5.84 -11.11 -11.75
C GLU A 123 -4.33 -10.89 -11.75
N SER A 124 -3.87 -9.71 -12.13
CA SER A 124 -2.45 -9.32 -12.07
C SER A 124 -1.85 -9.48 -10.68
N VAL A 125 -2.57 -9.01 -9.65
CA VAL A 125 -2.16 -9.20 -8.24
C VAL A 125 -2.08 -10.68 -7.88
N THR A 126 -3.08 -11.47 -8.27
CA THR A 126 -3.16 -12.89 -7.95
C THR A 126 -2.02 -13.68 -8.63
N ASN A 127 -1.76 -13.38 -9.89
CA ASN A 127 -0.65 -13.98 -10.63
C ASN A 127 0.69 -13.66 -9.98
N PHE A 128 0.94 -12.41 -9.62
CA PHE A 128 2.15 -12.02 -8.89
C PHE A 128 2.28 -12.72 -7.54
N ALA A 129 1.19 -12.75 -6.75
CA ALA A 129 1.22 -13.32 -5.40
C ALA A 129 1.46 -14.84 -5.38
N TYR A 130 0.96 -15.58 -6.37
CA TYR A 130 0.94 -17.04 -6.34
C TYR A 130 1.79 -17.71 -7.43
N LYS A 131 2.00 -17.07 -8.58
CA LYS A 131 2.74 -17.65 -9.71
C LYS A 131 4.19 -17.16 -9.80
N ASP A 132 4.51 -15.97 -9.24
CA ASP A 132 5.89 -15.50 -9.20
C ASP A 132 6.68 -16.26 -8.12
N LEU A 133 7.58 -17.14 -8.57
CA LEU A 133 8.43 -17.96 -7.68
C LEU A 133 9.28 -17.09 -6.75
N ASN A 134 9.79 -15.98 -7.23
CA ASN A 134 10.63 -15.10 -6.42
C ASN A 134 9.85 -14.43 -5.28
N HIS A 135 8.63 -13.98 -5.58
CA HIS A 135 7.76 -13.39 -4.55
C HIS A 135 7.26 -14.44 -3.56
N SER A 136 6.81 -15.61 -4.05
CA SER A 136 6.34 -16.70 -3.18
C SER A 136 7.42 -17.21 -2.23
N ASP A 137 8.66 -17.27 -2.67
CA ASP A 137 9.81 -17.65 -1.83
C ASP A 137 10.08 -16.62 -0.72
N ILE A 138 9.95 -15.32 -1.02
CA ILE A 138 10.11 -14.27 -0.01
C ILE A 138 8.99 -14.37 1.02
N VAL A 139 7.74 -14.56 0.60
CA VAL A 139 6.60 -14.74 1.52
C VAL A 139 6.78 -15.97 2.41
N LYS A 140 7.23 -17.10 1.85
CA LYS A 140 7.55 -18.31 2.62
C LYS A 140 8.67 -18.07 3.64
N LYS A 141 9.75 -17.38 3.21
CA LYS A 141 10.87 -17.00 4.10
C LYS A 141 10.39 -16.11 5.23
N THR A 142 9.60 -15.10 4.94
CA THR A 142 9.05 -14.16 5.93
C THR A 142 8.33 -14.90 7.06
N LYS A 143 7.44 -15.83 6.69
CA LYS A 143 6.70 -16.67 7.67
C LYS A 143 7.63 -17.61 8.44
N LYS A 144 8.48 -18.37 7.75
CA LYS A 144 9.40 -19.33 8.36
C LYS A 144 10.41 -18.68 9.29
N ARG A 145 10.92 -17.49 8.94
CA ARG A 145 11.95 -16.76 9.67
C ARG A 145 11.41 -15.81 10.72
N LYS A 146 10.07 -15.64 10.80
CA LYS A 146 9.39 -14.72 11.72
C LYS A 146 9.97 -13.30 11.65
N TRP A 147 10.09 -12.76 10.44
CA TRP A 147 10.64 -11.41 10.24
C TRP A 147 9.74 -10.33 10.82
N TYR A 148 8.42 -10.56 10.84
CA TYR A 148 7.42 -9.60 11.28
C TYR A 148 6.99 -9.87 12.71
N LYS A 149 6.94 -8.81 13.51
CA LYS A 149 6.27 -8.76 14.81
C LYS A 149 4.78 -8.53 14.60
N GLU A 150 4.44 -7.72 13.62
CA GLU A 150 3.08 -7.41 13.22
C GLU A 150 3.06 -7.15 11.72
N ASP A 151 2.00 -7.56 11.04
CA ASP A 151 1.78 -7.25 9.64
C ASP A 151 0.32 -6.95 9.34
N LEU A 152 0.11 -6.20 8.26
CA LEU A 152 -1.18 -5.91 7.69
C LEU A 152 -1.10 -6.07 6.18
N PHE A 153 -2.10 -6.71 5.61
CA PHE A 153 -2.35 -6.75 4.17
C PHE A 153 -3.75 -6.22 3.90
N SER A 154 -3.86 -5.26 2.99
CA SER A 154 -5.15 -4.73 2.57
C SER A 154 -5.19 -4.50 1.08
N ARG A 155 -6.34 -4.86 0.51
CA ARG A 155 -6.66 -4.69 -0.91
C ARG A 155 -7.83 -3.75 -1.04
N PHE A 156 -7.72 -2.86 -2.01
CA PHE A 156 -8.71 -1.83 -2.31
C PHE A 156 -9.05 -1.82 -3.78
N VAL A 157 -10.28 -1.50 -4.11
CA VAL A 157 -10.62 -1.01 -5.45
C VAL A 157 -10.43 0.50 -5.48
N ILE A 158 -9.87 1.00 -6.57
CA ILE A 158 -9.73 2.45 -6.80
C ILE A 158 -11.08 2.95 -7.33
N ILE A 159 -11.77 3.78 -6.53
CA ILE A 159 -13.08 4.33 -6.89
C ILE A 159 -12.97 5.68 -7.59
N ASP A 160 -11.92 6.46 -7.29
CA ASP A 160 -11.63 7.74 -7.93
C ASP A 160 -10.13 8.07 -7.83
N LYS A 161 -9.64 8.85 -8.78
CA LYS A 161 -8.28 9.40 -8.78
C LYS A 161 -8.31 10.84 -9.23
N LYS A 162 -7.70 11.72 -8.45
CA LYS A 162 -7.53 13.14 -8.81
C LYS A 162 -6.05 13.47 -8.90
N THR A 163 -5.65 14.11 -9.98
CA THR A 163 -4.26 14.57 -10.18
C THR A 163 -4.28 16.10 -10.25
N LYS A 164 -3.40 16.73 -9.48
CA LYS A 164 -3.15 18.17 -9.53
C LYS A 164 -1.68 18.40 -9.87
N ILE A 165 -1.42 19.31 -10.79
CA ILE A 165 -0.06 19.80 -11.13
C ILE A 165 0.01 21.23 -10.61
N PHE A 166 1.06 21.55 -9.88
CA PHE A 166 1.30 22.88 -9.33
C PHE A 166 2.39 23.55 -10.13
N ASN A 167 2.10 24.70 -10.71
CA ASN A 167 3.09 25.58 -11.34
C ASN A 167 3.72 26.41 -10.21
N ASN A 168 4.86 25.96 -9.70
CA ASN A 168 5.66 26.71 -8.73
C ASN A 168 6.66 27.60 -9.44
#